data_a73d3d9502889ead72b1a0424c4dc982
#
_entry.id   a73d3d9502889ead72b1a0424c4dc982
#
_cell.length_a   1.000
_cell.length_b   1.000
_cell.length_c   1.000
_cell.angle_alpha   90.00
_cell.angle_beta   90.00
_cell.angle_gamma   90.00
#
_symmetry.space_group_name_H-M   'P 1'
#
loop_
_entity.id
_entity.type
_entity.pdbx_description
1 polymer ?
#
loop_
_entity_poly.entity_id
_entity_poly.type
_entity_poly.pdbx_seq_one_letter_code
_entity_poly.pdbx_strand_id
1 'polypeptide(L)'
;NVESRGLGDVYKRQAISLALFFVGLLIFKIFSEGSSAFSRTMIKVQINFDSKKLGITDINNKDEVENADYYTLVYEQFIKNYPYSNDKEEKEIIKLLSPDYEFEAKNYFLKNKDKLDETVTMLFTASDDFDQLHKGNFPRNIPEDRRRLSNYQLNIYDQFLKEGKIKKIFNNYLFSKGDSRDPELAGFGGAILGSIFSILICLLISFPIALAAAVYLEEFAPKNRFTDLIEININNLAAVPSIVFGLLGLGILLLSLIHI
;
A
#
# COMPACT_ATOMS: atom_id res chain seq x y z
N ASN A 1 7.73 31.88 48.76
CA ASN A 1 8.39 31.26 47.55
C ASN A 1 8.12 29.73 47.35
N VAL A 2 7.45 29.07 48.31
CA VAL A 2 6.97 27.68 48.13
C VAL A 2 5.72 27.62 47.27
N GLU A 3 4.80 28.59 47.42
CA GLU A 3 3.58 28.70 46.60
C GLU A 3 3.84 28.91 45.11
N SER A 4 4.86 29.71 44.74
CA SER A 4 5.22 29.96 43.34
C SER A 4 5.80 28.71 42.64
N ARG A 5 6.49 27.85 43.40
CA ARG A 5 6.96 26.53 42.87
C ARG A 5 5.81 25.57 42.64
N GLY A 6 4.82 25.52 43.55
CA GLY A 6 3.67 24.67 43.41
C GLY A 6 2.78 25.04 42.20
N LEU A 7 2.55 26.34 41.97
CA LEU A 7 1.80 26.80 40.78
C LEU A 7 2.55 26.45 39.46
N GLY A 8 3.88 26.64 39.44
CA GLY A 8 4.68 26.26 38.25
C GLY A 8 4.59 24.78 37.91
N ASP A 9 4.56 23.91 38.94
CA ASP A 9 4.41 22.46 38.72
C ASP A 9 3.01 22.05 38.25
N VAL A 10 1.97 22.75 38.72
CA VAL A 10 0.60 22.56 38.23
C VAL A 10 0.48 22.90 36.75
N TYR A 11 1.01 24.06 36.32
CA TYR A 11 1.00 24.46 34.89
C TYR A 11 1.80 23.49 34.01
N LYS A 12 2.96 23.01 34.47
CA LYS A 12 3.74 22.00 33.76
C LYS A 12 2.95 20.71 33.56
N ARG A 13 2.30 20.21 34.63
CA ARG A 13 1.44 19.01 34.53
C ARG A 13 0.26 19.20 33.60
N GLN A 14 -0.40 20.38 33.64
CA GLN A 14 -1.47 20.71 32.73
C GLN A 14 -0.99 20.76 31.28
N ALA A 15 0.16 21.39 31.00
CA ALA A 15 0.73 21.46 29.68
C ALA A 15 1.08 20.05 29.13
N ILE A 16 1.68 19.18 29.96
CA ILE A 16 1.99 17.80 29.59
C ILE A 16 0.71 17.01 29.33
N SER A 17 -0.31 17.15 30.21
CA SER A 17 -1.58 16.45 30.05
C SER A 17 -2.28 16.88 28.77
N LEU A 18 -2.26 18.17 28.44
CA LEU A 18 -2.83 18.71 27.21
C LEU A 18 -2.10 18.18 25.96
N ALA A 19 -0.76 18.16 26.00
CA ALA A 19 0.04 17.60 24.91
C ALA A 19 -0.24 16.12 24.70
N LEU A 20 -0.30 15.32 25.76
CA LEU A 20 -0.67 13.89 25.71
C LEU A 20 -2.08 13.67 25.17
N PHE A 21 -3.03 14.53 25.55
CA PHE A 21 -4.38 14.48 25.04
C PHE A 21 -4.42 14.70 23.51
N PHE A 22 -3.73 15.71 23.00
CA PHE A 22 -3.67 15.94 21.56
C PHE A 22 -2.94 14.82 20.80
N VAL A 23 -1.87 14.26 21.36
CA VAL A 23 -1.18 13.09 20.79
C VAL A 23 -2.16 11.90 20.77
N GLY A 24 -2.91 11.66 21.86
CA GLY A 24 -3.92 10.62 21.92
C GLY A 24 -5.02 10.80 20.87
N LEU A 25 -5.52 12.02 20.70
CA LEU A 25 -6.49 12.35 19.65
C LEU A 25 -5.93 12.10 18.24
N LEU A 26 -4.68 12.48 17.98
CA LEU A 26 -4.01 12.26 16.71
C LEU A 26 -3.91 10.76 16.39
N ILE A 27 -3.42 9.98 17.35
CA ILE A 27 -3.30 8.53 17.21
C ILE A 27 -4.68 7.90 16.97
N PHE A 28 -5.69 8.29 17.75
CA PHE A 28 -7.04 7.80 17.59
C PHE A 28 -7.60 8.11 16.20
N LYS A 29 -7.40 9.33 15.70
CA LYS A 29 -7.84 9.73 14.36
C LYS A 29 -7.13 8.91 13.26
N ILE A 30 -5.80 8.74 13.36
CA ILE A 30 -5.03 7.92 12.43
C ILE A 30 -5.56 6.48 12.41
N PHE A 31 -5.79 5.87 13.57
CA PHE A 31 -6.33 4.52 13.68
C PHE A 31 -7.76 4.41 13.12
N SER A 32 -8.62 5.37 13.44
CA SER A 32 -10.00 5.36 12.99
C SER A 32 -10.12 5.46 11.46
N GLU A 33 -9.37 6.36 10.84
CA GLU A 33 -9.37 6.55 9.38
C GLU A 33 -8.58 5.44 8.66
N GLY A 34 -7.44 5.03 9.22
CA GLY A 34 -6.57 4.01 8.63
C GLY A 34 -7.07 2.58 8.76
N SER A 35 -7.98 2.29 9.69
CA SER A 35 -8.47 0.93 9.95
C SER A 35 -9.15 0.28 8.74
N SER A 36 -9.78 1.07 7.88
CA SER A 36 -10.42 0.60 6.65
C SER A 36 -9.44 -0.01 5.65
N ALA A 37 -8.15 0.37 5.68
CA ALA A 37 -7.10 -0.17 4.81
C ALA A 37 -6.81 -1.65 5.08
N PHE A 38 -7.04 -2.15 6.31
CA PHE A 38 -6.84 -3.56 6.65
C PHE A 38 -7.90 -4.50 6.06
N SER A 39 -8.88 -3.97 5.36
CA SER A 39 -9.88 -4.75 4.66
C SER A 39 -9.96 -4.34 3.20
N ARG A 40 -10.27 -5.28 2.33
CA ARG A 40 -10.57 -5.04 0.92
C ARG A 40 -11.85 -5.74 0.51
N THR A 41 -12.52 -5.15 -0.47
CA THR A 41 -13.77 -5.67 -1.02
C THR A 41 -13.47 -6.59 -2.20
N MET A 42 -14.15 -7.72 -2.21
CA MET A 42 -14.07 -8.71 -3.29
C MET A 42 -15.45 -8.90 -3.88
N ILE A 43 -15.50 -9.16 -5.18
CA ILE A 43 -16.73 -9.44 -5.94
C ILE A 43 -16.73 -10.91 -6.34
N LYS A 44 -17.80 -11.64 -6.01
CA LYS A 44 -18.00 -13.03 -6.45
C LYS A 44 -18.44 -13.03 -7.90
N VAL A 45 -17.70 -13.69 -8.76
CA VAL A 45 -18.00 -13.85 -10.19
C VAL A 45 -17.93 -15.33 -10.54
N GLN A 46 -18.87 -15.80 -11.34
CA GLN A 46 -18.83 -17.14 -11.93
C GLN A 46 -18.04 -17.10 -13.23
N ILE A 47 -16.98 -17.89 -13.32
CA ILE A 47 -16.12 -17.98 -14.49
C ILE A 47 -16.08 -19.44 -14.95
N ASN A 48 -16.35 -19.67 -16.22
CA ASN A 48 -16.14 -20.94 -16.89
C ASN A 48 -14.78 -20.88 -17.60
N PHE A 49 -13.86 -21.75 -17.22
CA PHE A 49 -12.54 -21.85 -17.85
C PHE A 49 -12.62 -22.70 -19.14
N ASP A 50 -13.37 -22.20 -20.12
CA ASP A 50 -13.58 -22.85 -21.42
C ASP A 50 -12.24 -22.99 -22.18
N SER A 51 -11.83 -24.24 -22.46
CA SER A 51 -10.57 -24.57 -23.13
C SER A 51 -10.46 -23.94 -24.51
N LYS A 52 -11.57 -23.83 -25.25
CA LYS A 52 -11.59 -23.22 -26.59
C LYS A 52 -11.38 -21.70 -26.54
N LYS A 53 -11.97 -21.04 -25.54
CA LYS A 53 -11.79 -19.59 -25.35
C LYS A 53 -10.39 -19.25 -24.87
N LEU A 54 -9.81 -20.08 -24.02
CA LEU A 54 -8.44 -19.93 -23.56
C LEU A 54 -7.41 -20.33 -24.59
N GLY A 55 -7.79 -21.06 -25.64
CA GLY A 55 -6.86 -21.61 -26.65
C GLY A 55 -5.96 -22.71 -26.09
N ILE A 56 -6.40 -23.40 -25.02
CA ILE A 56 -5.64 -24.49 -24.39
C ILE A 56 -6.04 -25.81 -25.04
N THR A 57 -5.09 -26.45 -25.71
CA THR A 57 -5.25 -27.78 -26.30
C THR A 57 -4.65 -28.88 -25.43
N ASP A 58 -3.54 -28.58 -24.76
CA ASP A 58 -2.90 -29.46 -23.77
C ASP A 58 -2.65 -28.73 -22.46
N ILE A 59 -3.32 -29.18 -21.41
CA ILE A 59 -3.22 -28.60 -20.06
C ILE A 59 -1.81 -28.74 -19.44
N ASN A 60 -1.00 -29.67 -19.94
CA ASN A 60 0.37 -29.87 -19.51
C ASN A 60 1.36 -28.95 -20.25
N ASN A 61 0.93 -28.34 -21.35
CA ASN A 61 1.72 -27.36 -22.07
C ASN A 61 1.74 -26.06 -21.29
N LYS A 62 2.88 -25.78 -20.64
CA LYS A 62 3.07 -24.60 -19.83
C LYS A 62 2.85 -23.31 -20.61
N ASP A 63 3.37 -23.25 -21.83
CA ASP A 63 3.31 -22.05 -22.66
C ASP A 63 1.88 -21.71 -23.07
N GLU A 64 1.05 -22.71 -23.42
CA GLU A 64 -0.37 -22.50 -23.71
C GLU A 64 -1.13 -21.99 -22.49
N VAL A 65 -0.88 -22.59 -21.32
CA VAL A 65 -1.57 -22.22 -20.07
C VAL A 65 -1.13 -20.85 -19.56
N GLU A 66 0.16 -20.50 -19.67
CA GLU A 66 0.67 -19.22 -19.20
C GLU A 66 0.29 -18.03 -20.10
N ASN A 67 0.10 -18.27 -21.41
CA ASN A 67 -0.21 -17.24 -22.40
C ASN A 67 -1.67 -17.26 -22.86
N ALA A 68 -2.53 -18.05 -22.23
CA ALA A 68 -3.96 -18.09 -22.52
C ALA A 68 -4.64 -16.73 -22.26
N ASP A 69 -5.68 -16.42 -23.02
CA ASP A 69 -6.40 -15.14 -22.95
C ASP A 69 -7.39 -15.08 -21.76
N TYR A 70 -6.84 -14.92 -20.56
CA TYR A 70 -7.64 -14.75 -19.35
C TYR A 70 -8.35 -13.39 -19.31
N TYR A 71 -7.79 -12.38 -19.99
CA TYR A 71 -8.41 -11.06 -20.08
C TYR A 71 -9.78 -11.14 -20.75
N THR A 72 -9.83 -11.61 -21.99
CA THR A 72 -11.08 -11.74 -22.76
C THR A 72 -12.05 -12.69 -22.08
N LEU A 73 -11.55 -13.80 -21.50
CA LEU A 73 -12.36 -14.76 -20.77
C LEU A 73 -13.18 -14.12 -19.64
N VAL A 74 -12.51 -13.37 -18.76
CA VAL A 74 -13.15 -12.71 -17.62
C VAL A 74 -14.03 -11.56 -18.10
N TYR A 75 -13.50 -10.72 -19.02
CA TYR A 75 -14.21 -9.58 -19.57
C TYR A 75 -15.59 -9.98 -20.15
N GLU A 76 -15.62 -10.90 -21.08
CA GLU A 76 -16.88 -11.34 -21.72
C GLU A 76 -17.87 -11.94 -20.71
N GLN A 77 -17.39 -12.80 -19.81
CA GLN A 77 -18.26 -13.48 -18.86
C GLN A 77 -18.79 -12.54 -17.77
N PHE A 78 -17.97 -11.56 -17.35
CA PHE A 78 -18.40 -10.57 -16.38
C PHE A 78 -19.45 -9.63 -16.97
N ILE A 79 -19.21 -9.08 -18.16
CA ILE A 79 -20.12 -8.14 -18.83
C ILE A 79 -21.44 -8.80 -19.22
N LYS A 80 -21.42 -10.03 -19.73
CA LYS A 80 -22.61 -10.75 -20.18
C LYS A 80 -23.70 -10.84 -19.11
N ASN A 81 -23.34 -10.79 -17.85
CA ASN A 81 -24.28 -10.91 -16.73
C ASN A 81 -25.04 -9.61 -16.42
N TYR A 82 -24.71 -8.48 -17.07
CA TYR A 82 -25.30 -7.19 -16.78
C TYR A 82 -25.75 -6.50 -18.07
N PRO A 83 -27.02 -6.06 -18.13
CA PRO A 83 -27.52 -5.37 -19.30
C PRO A 83 -26.87 -3.99 -19.43
N TYR A 84 -26.38 -3.68 -20.60
CA TYR A 84 -25.86 -2.35 -20.95
C TYR A 84 -26.51 -1.86 -22.25
N SER A 85 -26.60 -0.53 -22.39
CA SER A 85 -27.29 0.11 -23.53
C SER A 85 -26.31 0.72 -24.54
N ASN A 86 -25.07 0.91 -24.16
CA ASN A 86 -24.04 1.54 -24.98
C ASN A 86 -22.63 1.13 -24.57
N ASP A 87 -21.65 1.40 -25.44
CA ASP A 87 -20.24 1.06 -25.22
C ASP A 87 -19.62 1.74 -23.97
N LYS A 88 -20.20 2.84 -23.52
CA LYS A 88 -19.75 3.53 -22.31
C LYS A 88 -20.14 2.69 -21.08
N GLU A 89 -21.38 2.26 -20.98
CA GLU A 89 -21.86 1.43 -19.89
C GLU A 89 -21.12 0.09 -19.84
N GLU A 90 -20.86 -0.53 -21.00
CA GLU A 90 -20.05 -1.73 -21.11
C GLU A 90 -18.68 -1.57 -20.44
N LYS A 91 -17.96 -0.48 -20.78
CA LYS A 91 -16.66 -0.18 -20.18
C LYS A 91 -16.76 0.17 -18.69
N GLU A 92 -17.89 0.69 -18.23
CA GLU A 92 -18.12 1.01 -16.83
C GLU A 92 -18.34 -0.25 -15.98
N ILE A 93 -18.89 -1.32 -16.54
CA ILE A 93 -19.06 -2.60 -15.82
C ILE A 93 -17.70 -3.17 -15.41
N ILE A 94 -16.78 -3.31 -16.36
CA ILE A 94 -15.48 -3.94 -16.07
C ILE A 94 -14.64 -3.12 -15.10
N LYS A 95 -14.82 -1.79 -15.07
CA LYS A 95 -14.16 -0.91 -14.10
C LYS A 95 -14.60 -1.10 -12.65
N LEU A 96 -15.59 -1.93 -12.39
CA LEU A 96 -15.95 -2.34 -11.03
C LEU A 96 -14.96 -3.36 -10.46
N LEU A 97 -14.25 -4.08 -11.33
CA LEU A 97 -13.13 -4.95 -10.96
C LEU A 97 -11.82 -4.17 -10.99
N SER A 98 -10.85 -4.60 -10.18
CA SER A 98 -9.47 -4.13 -10.29
C SER A 98 -8.88 -4.51 -11.65
N PRO A 99 -8.00 -3.71 -12.26
CA PRO A 99 -7.33 -4.04 -13.51
C PRO A 99 -6.55 -5.37 -13.50
N ASP A 100 -6.25 -5.89 -12.32
CA ASP A 100 -5.49 -7.15 -12.11
C ASP A 100 -6.35 -8.42 -12.29
N TYR A 101 -7.61 -8.31 -12.70
CA TYR A 101 -8.55 -9.45 -12.80
C TYR A 101 -8.04 -10.57 -13.71
N GLU A 102 -7.32 -10.24 -14.77
CA GLU A 102 -6.66 -11.20 -15.66
C GLU A 102 -5.67 -12.07 -14.88
N PHE A 103 -4.79 -11.44 -14.11
CA PHE A 103 -3.78 -12.14 -13.31
C PHE A 103 -4.41 -12.92 -12.15
N GLU A 104 -5.51 -12.44 -11.58
CA GLU A 104 -6.25 -13.18 -10.56
C GLU A 104 -6.84 -14.47 -11.15
N ALA A 105 -7.46 -14.41 -12.33
CA ALA A 105 -7.98 -15.57 -13.03
C ALA A 105 -6.86 -16.55 -13.41
N LYS A 106 -5.78 -16.06 -14.01
CA LYS A 106 -4.59 -16.85 -14.36
C LYS A 106 -4.00 -17.56 -13.13
N ASN A 107 -3.75 -16.83 -12.05
CA ASN A 107 -3.17 -17.38 -10.83
C ASN A 107 -4.08 -18.44 -10.18
N TYR A 108 -5.39 -18.25 -10.27
CA TYR A 108 -6.34 -19.23 -9.80
C TYR A 108 -6.27 -20.51 -10.65
N PHE A 109 -6.32 -20.37 -11.98
CA PHE A 109 -6.29 -21.50 -12.89
C PHE A 109 -4.97 -22.29 -12.82
N LEU A 110 -3.83 -21.61 -12.72
CA LEU A 110 -2.52 -22.26 -12.55
C LEU A 110 -2.44 -23.17 -11.31
N LYS A 111 -3.19 -22.83 -10.25
CA LYS A 111 -3.29 -23.63 -9.02
C LYS A 111 -4.37 -24.73 -9.08
N ASN A 112 -5.32 -24.59 -9.99
CA ASN A 112 -6.51 -25.45 -10.08
C ASN A 112 -6.74 -25.86 -11.54
N LYS A 113 -5.74 -26.49 -12.16
CA LYS A 113 -5.79 -26.90 -13.57
C LYS A 113 -6.89 -27.95 -13.85
N ASP A 114 -7.30 -28.69 -12.83
CA ASP A 114 -8.42 -29.62 -12.84
C ASP A 114 -9.77 -28.95 -13.14
N LYS A 115 -9.84 -27.62 -13.08
CA LYS A 115 -11.05 -26.83 -13.33
C LYS A 115 -11.20 -26.37 -14.78
N LEU A 116 -10.43 -26.92 -15.73
CA LEU A 116 -10.64 -26.67 -17.15
C LEU A 116 -12.03 -27.20 -17.56
N ASP A 117 -12.76 -26.41 -18.35
CA ASP A 117 -14.15 -26.64 -18.79
C ASP A 117 -15.19 -26.68 -17.65
N GLU A 118 -14.83 -26.28 -16.44
CA GLU A 118 -15.76 -26.15 -15.31
C GLU A 118 -16.09 -24.68 -15.02
N THR A 119 -17.33 -24.46 -14.53
CA THR A 119 -17.74 -23.16 -13.99
C THR A 119 -17.42 -23.08 -12.51
N VAL A 120 -16.61 -22.13 -12.11
CA VAL A 120 -16.21 -21.90 -10.71
C VAL A 120 -16.63 -20.52 -10.24
N THR A 121 -16.90 -20.39 -8.95
CA THR A 121 -17.13 -19.07 -8.33
C THR A 121 -15.82 -18.55 -7.78
N MET A 122 -15.30 -17.48 -8.39
CA MET A 122 -14.10 -16.81 -7.98
C MET A 122 -14.40 -15.51 -7.22
N LEU A 123 -13.42 -15.06 -6.45
CA LEU A 123 -13.42 -13.76 -5.80
C LEU A 123 -12.41 -12.88 -6.54
N PHE A 124 -12.89 -11.80 -7.15
CA PHE A 124 -12.06 -10.79 -7.78
C PHE A 124 -11.96 -9.55 -6.90
N THR A 125 -10.79 -8.93 -6.90
CA THR A 125 -10.59 -7.65 -6.20
C THR A 125 -11.47 -6.58 -6.84
N ALA A 126 -12.24 -5.87 -6.04
CA ALA A 126 -12.99 -4.71 -6.51
C ALA A 126 -12.05 -3.55 -6.79
N SER A 127 -12.40 -2.66 -7.72
CA SER A 127 -11.67 -1.43 -7.95
C SER A 127 -11.68 -0.52 -6.70
N ASP A 128 -10.72 0.40 -6.60
CA ASP A 128 -10.64 1.35 -5.49
C ASP A 128 -11.95 2.10 -5.28
N ASP A 129 -12.53 2.66 -6.35
CA ASP A 129 -13.77 3.42 -6.25
C ASP A 129 -14.94 2.59 -5.72
N PHE A 130 -15.02 1.30 -6.11
CA PHE A 130 -16.02 0.38 -5.57
C PHE A 130 -15.75 0.01 -4.11
N ASP A 131 -14.50 -0.25 -3.75
CA ASP A 131 -14.10 -0.56 -2.38
C ASP A 131 -14.38 0.61 -1.42
N GLN A 132 -14.04 1.84 -1.84
CA GLN A 132 -14.30 3.04 -1.07
C GLN A 132 -15.82 3.32 -0.90
N LEU A 133 -16.61 3.06 -1.94
CA LEU A 133 -18.07 3.13 -1.85
C LEU A 133 -18.60 2.12 -0.81
N HIS A 134 -18.13 0.87 -0.87
CA HIS A 134 -18.55 -0.19 0.03
C HIS A 134 -18.14 0.05 1.49
N LYS A 135 -17.01 0.73 1.69
CA LYS A 135 -16.52 1.18 3.00
C LYS A 135 -17.26 2.42 3.54
N GLY A 136 -18.09 3.06 2.72
CA GLY A 136 -18.84 4.26 3.09
C GLY A 136 -18.04 5.56 3.05
N ASN A 137 -16.87 5.56 2.41
CA ASN A 137 -15.99 6.71 2.31
C ASN A 137 -16.46 7.71 1.22
N PHE A 138 -17.40 7.31 0.37
CA PHE A 138 -17.97 8.18 -0.66
C PHE A 138 -19.45 8.46 -0.40
N PRO A 139 -19.86 9.74 -0.42
CA PRO A 139 -21.26 10.11 -0.35
C PRO A 139 -21.98 9.71 -1.66
N ARG A 140 -23.10 8.99 -1.53
CA ARG A 140 -23.93 8.58 -2.67
C ARG A 140 -24.86 9.68 -3.19
N ASN A 141 -25.19 10.65 -2.31
CA ASN A 141 -26.24 11.66 -2.52
C ASN A 141 -25.72 12.94 -3.18
N ILE A 142 -24.65 12.86 -3.96
CA ILE A 142 -24.11 13.98 -4.73
C ILE A 142 -24.37 13.77 -6.22
N PRO A 143 -24.46 14.83 -7.03
CA PRO A 143 -24.62 14.75 -8.47
C PRO A 143 -23.57 13.86 -9.13
N GLU A 144 -23.93 13.21 -10.23
CA GLU A 144 -23.08 12.23 -10.92
C GLU A 144 -21.76 12.84 -11.42
N ASP A 145 -21.80 14.09 -11.86
CA ASP A 145 -20.65 14.87 -12.32
C ASP A 145 -19.58 15.10 -11.24
N ARG A 146 -19.95 14.93 -9.97
CA ARG A 146 -19.07 15.07 -8.79
C ARG A 146 -18.72 13.75 -8.13
N ARG A 147 -19.20 12.63 -8.66
CA ARG A 147 -18.90 11.29 -8.16
C ARG A 147 -17.88 10.58 -9.05
N ARG A 148 -17.16 9.63 -8.45
CA ARG A 148 -16.25 8.77 -9.20
C ARG A 148 -16.97 7.62 -9.91
N LEU A 149 -18.11 7.17 -9.36
CA LEU A 149 -18.96 6.13 -9.91
C LEU A 149 -20.20 6.73 -10.55
N SER A 150 -20.57 6.24 -11.74
CA SER A 150 -21.79 6.65 -12.45
C SER A 150 -23.05 6.10 -11.76
N ASN A 151 -24.22 6.64 -12.15
CA ASN A 151 -25.51 6.11 -11.70
C ASN A 151 -25.69 4.66 -12.13
N TYR A 152 -25.18 4.29 -13.30
CA TYR A 152 -25.22 2.94 -13.82
C TYR A 152 -24.39 1.99 -12.92
N GLN A 153 -23.18 2.35 -12.57
CA GLN A 153 -22.33 1.58 -11.67
C GLN A 153 -22.93 1.44 -10.26
N LEU A 154 -23.59 2.48 -9.75
CA LEU A 154 -24.31 2.39 -8.48
C LEU A 154 -25.47 1.40 -8.52
N ASN A 155 -26.21 1.32 -9.64
CA ASN A 155 -27.29 0.33 -9.80
C ASN A 155 -26.74 -1.10 -9.78
N ILE A 156 -25.60 -1.35 -10.44
CA ILE A 156 -24.91 -2.64 -10.39
C ILE A 156 -24.42 -2.96 -8.97
N TYR A 157 -23.86 -1.98 -8.29
CA TYR A 157 -23.46 -2.15 -6.88
C TYR A 157 -24.64 -2.57 -6.00
N ASP A 158 -25.79 -1.93 -6.15
CA ASP A 158 -27.00 -2.29 -5.40
C ASP A 158 -27.52 -3.69 -5.74
N GLN A 159 -27.36 -4.10 -7.00
CA GLN A 159 -27.65 -5.48 -7.41
C GLN A 159 -26.69 -6.46 -6.74
N PHE A 160 -25.37 -6.18 -6.71
CA PHE A 160 -24.40 -7.03 -6.02
C PHE A 160 -24.68 -7.19 -4.54
N LEU A 161 -25.12 -6.10 -3.88
CA LEU A 161 -25.56 -6.16 -2.48
C LEU A 161 -26.74 -7.10 -2.28
N LYS A 162 -27.77 -6.98 -3.11
CA LYS A 162 -28.98 -7.83 -3.05
C LYS A 162 -28.67 -9.29 -3.31
N GLU A 163 -27.76 -9.58 -4.24
CA GLU A 163 -27.36 -10.92 -4.61
C GLU A 163 -26.30 -11.54 -3.68
N GLY A 164 -25.81 -10.80 -2.70
CA GLY A 164 -24.77 -11.25 -1.77
C GLY A 164 -23.43 -11.56 -2.46
N LYS A 165 -23.14 -10.88 -3.56
CA LYS A 165 -21.91 -11.05 -4.35
C LYS A 165 -20.69 -10.33 -3.74
N ILE A 166 -20.90 -9.38 -2.84
CA ILE A 166 -19.85 -8.62 -2.21
C ILE A 166 -19.34 -9.34 -0.96
N LYS A 167 -18.02 -9.46 -0.85
CA LYS A 167 -17.36 -10.06 0.31
C LYS A 167 -16.22 -9.16 0.78
N LYS A 168 -16.19 -8.82 2.05
CA LYS A 168 -15.08 -8.12 2.69
C LYS A 168 -14.10 -9.13 3.26
N ILE A 169 -12.82 -8.98 2.94
CA ILE A 169 -11.75 -9.85 3.43
C ILE A 169 -10.61 -9.03 4.02
N PHE A 170 -9.72 -9.67 4.79
CA PHE A 170 -8.51 -9.02 5.27
C PHE A 170 -7.57 -8.70 4.10
N ASN A 171 -6.98 -7.50 4.13
CA ASN A 171 -6.12 -7.01 3.05
C ASN A 171 -4.67 -7.50 3.23
N ASN A 172 -4.39 -8.72 2.80
CA ASN A 172 -3.02 -9.25 2.82
C ASN A 172 -2.08 -8.49 1.87
N TYR A 173 -2.61 -7.83 0.83
CA TYR A 173 -1.80 -7.07 -0.13
C TYR A 173 -1.05 -5.94 0.55
N LEU A 174 -1.62 -5.37 1.62
CA LEU A 174 -1.01 -4.33 2.43
C LEU A 174 0.42 -4.72 2.89
N PHE A 175 0.65 -6.00 3.20
CA PHE A 175 1.92 -6.49 3.72
C PHE A 175 2.77 -7.25 2.70
N SER A 176 2.18 -7.75 1.62
CA SER A 176 2.84 -8.63 0.66
C SER A 176 3.17 -7.97 -0.68
N LYS A 177 2.42 -6.93 -1.05
CA LYS A 177 2.63 -6.21 -2.31
C LYS A 177 3.55 -4.99 -2.10
N GLY A 178 4.10 -4.49 -3.20
CA GLY A 178 4.85 -3.24 -3.25
C GLY A 178 3.96 -2.05 -3.62
N ASP A 179 4.60 -0.99 -4.09
CA ASP A 179 3.90 0.18 -4.63
C ASP A 179 3.16 -0.17 -5.93
N SER A 180 1.99 0.41 -6.13
CA SER A 180 1.18 0.25 -7.33
C SER A 180 0.45 1.56 -7.66
N ARG A 181 0.16 1.77 -8.95
CA ARG A 181 -0.69 2.89 -9.40
C ARG A 181 -2.15 2.67 -9.03
N ASP A 182 -2.56 1.42 -8.92
CA ASP A 182 -3.91 1.02 -8.52
C ASP A 182 -3.93 0.83 -7.01
N PRO A 183 -4.63 1.69 -6.24
CA PRO A 183 -4.57 1.71 -4.77
C PRO A 183 -4.97 0.38 -4.12
N GLU A 184 -5.94 -0.35 -4.71
CA GLU A 184 -6.40 -1.65 -4.22
C GLU A 184 -5.35 -2.76 -4.35
N LEU A 185 -4.32 -2.56 -5.18
CA LEU A 185 -3.19 -3.47 -5.38
C LEU A 185 -1.93 -3.04 -4.64
N ALA A 186 -1.92 -1.82 -4.07
CA ALA A 186 -0.77 -1.28 -3.37
C ALA A 186 -0.56 -1.91 -1.99
N GLY A 187 0.70 -2.00 -1.57
CA GLY A 187 1.09 -2.49 -0.26
C GLY A 187 2.41 -1.90 0.23
N PHE A 188 2.70 -2.12 1.51
CA PHE A 188 3.91 -1.62 2.16
C PHE A 188 5.05 -2.65 2.23
N GLY A 189 4.82 -3.89 1.77
CA GLY A 189 5.79 -4.98 1.91
C GLY A 189 7.17 -4.62 1.37
N GLY A 190 7.23 -4.07 0.16
CA GLY A 190 8.49 -3.62 -0.45
C GLY A 190 9.16 -2.49 0.33
N ALA A 191 8.38 -1.49 0.76
CA ALA A 191 8.89 -0.35 1.53
C ALA A 191 9.43 -0.77 2.90
N ILE A 192 8.73 -1.68 3.60
CA ILE A 192 9.17 -2.22 4.89
C ILE A 192 10.49 -2.97 4.73
N LEU A 193 10.58 -3.90 3.79
CA LEU A 193 11.80 -4.66 3.53
C LEU A 193 12.96 -3.75 3.10
N GLY A 194 12.70 -2.81 2.21
CA GLY A 194 13.70 -1.82 1.79
C GLY A 194 14.23 -1.00 2.95
N SER A 195 13.35 -0.54 3.84
CA SER A 195 13.73 0.21 5.05
C SER A 195 14.58 -0.64 6.00
N ILE A 196 14.18 -1.91 6.24
CA ILE A 196 14.95 -2.82 7.10
C ILE A 196 16.35 -3.04 6.52
N PHE A 197 16.48 -3.35 5.23
CA PHE A 197 17.79 -3.54 4.60
C PHE A 197 18.64 -2.27 4.61
N SER A 198 18.04 -1.11 4.35
CA SER A 198 18.76 0.17 4.41
C SER A 198 19.31 0.46 5.81
N ILE A 199 18.51 0.24 6.86
CA ILE A 199 18.93 0.42 8.25
C ILE A 199 20.03 -0.58 8.60
N LEU A 200 19.88 -1.86 8.23
CA LEU A 200 20.88 -2.89 8.47
C LEU A 200 22.22 -2.57 7.83
N ILE A 201 22.23 -2.20 6.55
CA ILE A 201 23.45 -1.86 5.82
C ILE A 201 24.10 -0.63 6.44
N CYS A 202 23.30 0.41 6.74
CA CYS A 202 23.79 1.61 7.40
C CYS A 202 24.45 1.27 8.75
N LEU A 203 23.79 0.47 9.59
CA LEU A 203 24.32 0.05 10.89
C LEU A 203 25.59 -0.78 10.77
N LEU A 204 25.63 -1.76 9.86
CA LEU A 204 26.78 -2.63 9.64
C LEU A 204 28.04 -1.85 9.19
N ILE A 205 27.86 -0.76 8.47
CA ILE A 205 28.99 0.06 7.99
C ILE A 205 29.34 1.13 9.06
N SER A 206 28.35 1.87 9.55
CA SER A 206 28.61 3.02 10.42
C SER A 206 29.07 2.64 11.82
N PHE A 207 28.51 1.55 12.40
CA PHE A 207 28.82 1.17 13.76
C PHE A 207 30.28 0.74 13.97
N PRO A 208 30.88 -0.14 13.14
CA PRO A 208 32.31 -0.49 13.29
C PRO A 208 33.23 0.71 13.09
N ILE A 209 32.91 1.59 12.13
CA ILE A 209 33.72 2.79 11.88
C ILE A 209 33.64 3.75 13.07
N ALA A 210 32.44 3.99 13.58
CA ALA A 210 32.24 4.87 14.74
C ALA A 210 32.91 4.31 16.00
N LEU A 211 32.80 3.00 16.23
CA LEU A 211 33.45 2.32 17.36
C LEU A 211 34.99 2.43 17.25
N ALA A 212 35.56 2.16 16.08
CA ALA A 212 36.99 2.27 15.86
C ALA A 212 37.47 3.69 16.04
N ALA A 213 36.74 4.68 15.55
CA ALA A 213 37.06 6.09 15.74
C ALA A 213 37.01 6.51 17.22
N ALA A 214 35.96 6.06 17.93
CA ALA A 214 35.81 6.35 19.37
C ALA A 214 36.98 5.76 20.20
N VAL A 215 37.27 4.46 19.96
CA VAL A 215 38.40 3.80 20.66
C VAL A 215 39.73 4.48 20.32
N TYR A 216 39.95 4.84 19.06
CA TYR A 216 41.17 5.54 18.66
C TYR A 216 41.30 6.89 19.37
N LEU A 217 40.24 7.70 19.38
CA LEU A 217 40.26 9.03 19.98
C LEU A 217 40.45 8.97 21.52
N GLU A 218 39.80 7.99 22.18
CA GLU A 218 39.85 7.87 23.64
C GLU A 218 41.17 7.28 24.15
N GLU A 219 41.65 6.20 23.49
CA GLU A 219 42.77 5.42 24.02
C GLU A 219 44.12 5.72 23.36
N PHE A 220 44.14 6.10 22.07
CA PHE A 220 45.38 6.17 21.29
C PHE A 220 45.72 7.54 20.75
N ALA A 221 44.76 8.44 20.62
CA ALA A 221 45.02 9.76 20.02
C ALA A 221 45.88 10.66 20.96
N PRO A 222 46.87 11.33 20.41
CA PRO A 222 47.67 12.28 21.21
C PRO A 222 46.81 13.49 21.60
N LYS A 223 46.88 13.92 22.85
CA LYS A 223 46.18 15.11 23.35
C LYS A 223 46.81 16.37 22.78
N ASN A 224 46.31 16.87 21.69
CA ASN A 224 46.78 18.07 21.00
C ASN A 224 45.58 18.84 20.38
N ARG A 225 45.84 20.08 19.93
CA ARG A 225 44.80 20.94 19.34
C ARG A 225 44.09 20.33 18.12
N PHE A 226 44.75 19.43 17.43
CA PHE A 226 44.14 18.76 16.26
C PHE A 226 43.11 17.72 16.69
N THR A 227 43.41 16.91 17.71
CA THR A 227 42.48 15.96 18.31
C THR A 227 41.27 16.69 18.92
N ASP A 228 41.51 17.78 19.68
CA ASP A 228 40.45 18.62 20.24
C ASP A 228 39.52 19.16 19.14
N LEU A 229 40.11 19.61 18.01
CA LEU A 229 39.31 20.07 16.88
C LEU A 229 38.41 18.98 16.27
N ILE A 230 38.92 17.73 16.17
CA ILE A 230 38.11 16.58 15.68
C ILE A 230 36.97 16.29 16.65
N GLU A 231 37.22 16.24 17.97
CA GLU A 231 36.19 16.00 18.97
C GLU A 231 35.10 17.09 18.95
N ILE A 232 35.49 18.35 18.84
CA ILE A 232 34.53 19.46 18.71
C ILE A 232 33.69 19.30 17.47
N ASN A 233 34.28 18.91 16.34
CA ASN A 233 33.51 18.68 15.09
C ASN A 233 32.56 17.50 15.21
N ILE A 234 32.97 16.38 15.81
CA ILE A 234 32.11 15.24 16.05
C ILE A 234 30.90 15.64 16.92
N ASN A 235 31.14 16.37 18.00
CA ASN A 235 30.08 16.87 18.88
C ASN A 235 29.13 17.82 18.16
N ASN A 236 29.68 18.71 17.32
CA ASN A 236 28.87 19.62 16.50
C ASN A 236 28.04 18.88 15.47
N LEU A 237 28.58 17.84 14.81
CA LEU A 237 27.84 16.99 13.88
C LEU A 237 26.70 16.24 14.57
N ALA A 238 26.91 15.76 15.80
CA ALA A 238 25.88 15.12 16.62
C ALA A 238 24.70 16.05 16.97
N ALA A 239 24.93 17.34 17.00
CA ALA A 239 23.90 18.36 17.27
C ALA A 239 23.06 18.71 16.04
N VAL A 240 23.49 18.33 14.81
CA VAL A 240 22.76 18.61 13.57
C VAL A 240 21.61 17.63 13.40
N PRO A 241 20.38 18.10 13.15
CA PRO A 241 19.25 17.21 12.89
C PRO A 241 19.53 16.26 11.72
N SER A 242 19.25 14.97 11.89
CA SER A 242 19.51 13.93 10.86
C SER A 242 18.87 14.22 9.49
N ILE A 243 17.76 14.95 9.48
CA ILE A 243 17.08 15.36 8.24
C ILE A 243 17.99 16.23 7.34
N VAL A 244 18.88 17.02 7.93
CA VAL A 244 19.82 17.88 7.15
C VAL A 244 20.80 17.01 6.38
N PHE A 245 21.32 15.93 6.99
CA PHE A 245 22.19 14.96 6.30
C PHE A 245 21.45 14.22 5.21
N GLY A 246 20.17 13.85 5.45
CA GLY A 246 19.31 13.23 4.45
C GLY A 246 19.09 14.12 3.22
N LEU A 247 18.80 15.41 3.45
CA LEU A 247 18.62 16.40 2.37
C LEU A 247 19.93 16.65 1.59
N LEU A 248 21.07 16.73 2.29
CA LEU A 248 22.38 16.87 1.65
C LEU A 248 22.70 15.65 0.79
N GLY A 249 22.50 14.45 1.32
CA GLY A 249 22.69 13.19 0.59
C GLY A 249 21.81 13.11 -0.65
N LEU A 250 20.53 13.47 -0.52
CA LEU A 250 19.59 13.52 -1.65
C LEU A 250 20.07 14.52 -2.71
N GLY A 251 20.51 15.72 -2.31
CA GLY A 251 21.05 16.72 -3.22
C GLY A 251 22.25 16.21 -4.01
N ILE A 252 23.21 15.55 -3.35
CA ILE A 252 24.38 14.95 -4.00
C ILE A 252 23.98 13.85 -4.99
N LEU A 253 23.06 12.95 -4.59
CA LEU A 253 22.59 11.87 -5.45
C LEU A 253 21.84 12.41 -6.68
N LEU A 254 20.97 13.40 -6.50
CA LEU A 254 20.25 14.02 -7.62
C LEU A 254 21.21 14.68 -8.61
N LEU A 255 22.22 15.43 -8.12
CA LEU A 255 23.23 16.05 -8.98
C LEU A 255 24.08 15.00 -9.71
N SER A 256 24.41 13.88 -9.05
CA SER A 256 25.14 12.77 -9.66
C SER A 256 24.34 12.08 -10.76
N LEU A 257 23.02 11.90 -10.56
CA LEU A 257 22.14 11.28 -11.55
C LEU A 257 21.86 12.18 -12.77
N ILE A 258 21.93 13.51 -12.61
CA ILE A 258 21.75 14.46 -13.74
C ILE A 258 22.99 14.49 -14.63
N HIS A 259 24.17 14.09 -14.13
CA HIS A 259 25.41 14.07 -14.88
C HIS A 259 25.75 12.71 -15.52
N ILE A 260 24.92 11.68 -15.31
CA ILE A 260 24.97 10.39 -16.01
C ILE A 260 23.90 10.34 -17.10
#